data_f0cf3f96bc9b3bdf2035aa913df50239
#
_entry.id   f0cf3f96bc9b3bdf2035aa913df50239
#
_cell.length_a   1.000
_cell.length_b   1.000
_cell.length_c   1.000
_cell.angle_alpha   90.00
_cell.angle_beta   90.00
_cell.angle_gamma   90.00
#
_symmetry.space_group_name_H-M   'P 1'
#
loop_
_entity.id
_entity.type
_entity.pdbx_description
1 polymer ?
#
loop_
_entity_poly.entity_id
_entity_poly.type
_entity_poly.pdbx_seq_one_letter_code
_entity_poly.pdbx_strand_id
1 'polypeptide(L)'
;MPEYQVFHQQAVKSFSAGEDNEHQRRWTESQWEAKASNKKFNYDKSRAHLNFEIVKGGKIVPLGSSKPILERFQDRLEATGAEDPNKGLETPKYRIACNMIFSGDADRMREMAFGDQNVERAKGADNSHVKRKSEIELWAKDIYKAVADAWGEDNIIDFSVHLDESSPHIHCLITPIMYDEKKQKMRIKYRDTFGGDANKLDAIHDYLAEVNKKWGLVRGESVSATNAQHIPRDEWYRQLQAESRELEIANGKLELDIRRKENAVKGLKTMIENLTHQKSEVENKIHEVEKQLEQQNGEHSELSKELEQLKSQLSTLEFKLTDKREKLSAADEALAEFRAMTRVQKSEAETLRVVQEQTSRTLQTYAQASILAGSFQELLTMSSRICANVPEAKKMAENTIIEDMCDMRFKDVLGTAVKMFIEGINGATSITQSGGGGGSNSELPWRDKDEDIFSFARRCMRFAHSKHYPKKSSGIKR
;
A
#
# COMPACT_ATOMS: atom_id res chain seq x y z
N MET A 1 0.22 -16.35 8.52
CA MET A 1 0.81 -15.25 9.32
C MET A 1 -0.20 -14.87 10.39
N PRO A 2 0.16 -14.34 11.55
CA PRO A 2 -0.83 -13.89 12.51
C PRO A 2 -1.66 -12.75 11.92
N GLU A 3 -2.96 -12.80 12.12
CA GLU A 3 -3.92 -11.80 11.66
C GLU A 3 -4.03 -10.70 12.73
N TYR A 4 -3.43 -9.55 12.47
CA TYR A 4 -3.34 -8.49 13.46
C TYR A 4 -4.61 -7.64 13.51
N GLN A 5 -5.00 -7.24 14.75
CA GLN A 5 -6.00 -6.19 14.94
C GLN A 5 -5.43 -4.82 14.56
N VAL A 6 -6.30 -3.94 14.06
CA VAL A 6 -5.99 -2.54 13.79
C VAL A 6 -6.86 -1.66 14.67
N PHE A 7 -6.23 -0.79 15.43
CA PHE A 7 -6.91 0.25 16.22
C PHE A 7 -6.19 1.58 16.04
N HIS A 8 -6.95 2.62 15.75
CA HIS A 8 -6.45 3.98 15.66
C HIS A 8 -7.38 4.93 16.40
N GLN A 9 -6.83 5.93 17.09
CA GLN A 9 -7.62 6.98 17.74
C GLN A 9 -7.11 8.36 17.36
N GLN A 10 -8.04 9.29 17.15
CA GLN A 10 -7.76 10.68 16.82
C GLN A 10 -8.67 11.63 17.61
N ALA A 11 -8.07 12.70 18.13
CA ALA A 11 -8.83 13.74 18.83
C ALA A 11 -9.63 14.59 17.84
N VAL A 12 -10.90 14.82 18.17
CA VAL A 12 -11.83 15.68 17.44
C VAL A 12 -12.08 16.95 18.22
N LYS A 13 -11.99 18.11 17.56
CA LYS A 13 -12.26 19.43 18.17
C LYS A 13 -13.57 20.04 17.67
N SER A 14 -14.06 19.62 16.53
CA SER A 14 -15.32 20.05 15.92
C SER A 14 -15.82 18.97 14.98
N PHE A 15 -17.12 18.91 14.77
CA PHE A 15 -17.73 18.02 13.79
C PHE A 15 -18.01 18.81 12.51
N SER A 16 -17.52 18.31 11.39
CA SER A 16 -17.79 18.89 10.08
C SER A 16 -18.87 18.10 9.35
N ALA A 17 -19.64 18.78 8.50
CA ALA A 17 -20.60 18.11 7.63
C ALA A 17 -19.91 17.11 6.66
N GLY A 18 -18.62 17.34 6.35
CA GLY A 18 -17.84 16.42 5.53
C GLY A 18 -17.57 15.08 6.21
N GLU A 19 -17.22 15.13 7.50
CA GLU A 19 -17.02 13.90 8.33
C GLU A 19 -18.33 13.17 8.54
N ASP A 20 -19.43 13.88 8.87
CA ASP A 20 -20.76 13.28 9.00
C ASP A 20 -21.17 12.55 7.70
N ASN A 21 -21.03 13.24 6.58
CA ASN A 21 -21.36 12.66 5.28
C ASN A 21 -20.48 11.45 4.94
N GLU A 22 -19.22 11.42 5.40
CA GLU A 22 -18.31 10.31 5.17
C GLU A 22 -18.66 9.11 6.07
N HIS A 23 -18.85 9.33 7.36
CA HIS A 23 -19.23 8.26 8.29
C HIS A 23 -20.59 7.65 7.95
N GLN A 24 -21.58 8.51 7.67
CA GLN A 24 -22.97 8.10 7.45
C GLN A 24 -23.33 7.87 5.98
N ARG A 25 -22.35 8.03 5.06
CA ARG A 25 -22.58 7.91 3.58
C ARG A 25 -23.71 8.79 3.08
N ARG A 26 -23.92 9.97 3.67
CA ARG A 26 -24.94 10.93 3.28
C ARG A 26 -24.53 11.74 2.05
N TRP A 27 -24.10 11.02 1.04
CA TRP A 27 -23.66 11.62 -0.22
C TRP A 27 -24.79 11.66 -1.24
N THR A 28 -24.88 12.78 -1.96
CA THR A 28 -25.71 12.87 -3.16
C THR A 28 -25.11 11.98 -4.26
N GLU A 29 -25.91 11.70 -5.29
CA GLU A 29 -25.46 10.89 -6.43
C GLU A 29 -24.15 11.43 -7.05
N SER A 30 -24.10 12.75 -7.28
CA SER A 30 -22.90 13.41 -7.82
C SER A 30 -21.68 13.32 -6.88
N GLN A 31 -21.91 13.33 -5.57
CA GLN A 31 -20.83 13.12 -4.59
C GLN A 31 -20.34 11.67 -4.58
N TRP A 32 -21.23 10.69 -4.72
CA TRP A 32 -20.86 9.29 -4.91
C TRP A 32 -20.00 9.11 -6.15
N GLU A 33 -20.42 9.65 -7.29
CA GLU A 33 -19.65 9.59 -8.54
C GLU A 33 -18.27 10.22 -8.39
N ALA A 34 -18.20 11.39 -7.75
CA ALA A 34 -16.94 12.07 -7.49
C ALA A 34 -16.01 11.26 -6.57
N LYS A 35 -16.56 10.63 -5.52
CA LYS A 35 -15.82 9.76 -4.60
C LYS A 35 -15.40 8.46 -5.29
N ALA A 36 -16.30 7.81 -6.02
CA ALA A 36 -16.02 6.61 -6.78
C ALA A 36 -15.00 6.85 -7.90
N SER A 37 -14.98 7.98 -8.55
CA SER A 37 -13.98 8.34 -9.58
C SER A 37 -12.64 8.75 -8.98
N ASN A 38 -12.59 9.16 -7.71
CA ASN A 38 -11.36 9.58 -7.06
C ASN A 38 -10.42 8.39 -6.84
N LYS A 39 -9.24 8.42 -7.45
CA LYS A 39 -8.25 7.34 -7.39
C LYS A 39 -7.63 7.15 -6.00
N LYS A 40 -7.79 8.11 -5.10
CA LYS A 40 -7.29 8.04 -3.72
C LYS A 40 -8.09 7.07 -2.86
N PHE A 41 -9.39 6.94 -3.14
CA PHE A 41 -10.32 6.14 -2.37
C PHE A 41 -10.86 5.00 -3.23
N ASN A 42 -11.12 3.88 -2.62
CA ASN A 42 -11.71 2.72 -3.28
C ASN A 42 -13.11 2.45 -2.71
N TYR A 43 -14.00 3.43 -2.88
CA TYR A 43 -15.40 3.26 -2.53
C TYR A 43 -16.12 2.46 -3.60
N ASP A 44 -16.83 1.44 -3.17
CA ASP A 44 -17.67 0.60 -4.00
C ASP A 44 -19.15 0.89 -3.73
N LYS A 45 -19.74 1.74 -4.57
CA LYS A 45 -21.14 2.14 -4.45
C LYS A 45 -22.10 0.94 -4.49
N SER A 46 -21.77 -0.11 -5.24
CA SER A 46 -22.61 -1.31 -5.35
C SER A 46 -22.74 -2.07 -4.03
N ARG A 47 -21.79 -1.90 -3.10
CA ARG A 47 -21.80 -2.47 -1.75
C ARG A 47 -22.23 -1.48 -0.66
N ALA A 48 -22.51 -0.23 -0.97
CA ALA A 48 -22.87 0.79 0.03
C ALA A 48 -24.10 0.37 0.88
N HIS A 49 -25.02 -0.39 0.31
CA HIS A 49 -26.20 -0.94 1.00
C HIS A 49 -25.85 -1.98 2.07
N LEU A 50 -24.65 -2.51 2.09
CA LEU A 50 -24.16 -3.47 3.09
C LEU A 50 -23.67 -2.77 4.35
N ASN A 51 -23.35 -1.47 4.29
CA ASN A 51 -22.96 -0.68 5.45
C ASN A 51 -24.10 -0.63 6.47
N PHE A 52 -23.72 -0.50 7.74
CA PHE A 52 -24.71 -0.43 8.82
C PHE A 52 -24.19 0.42 9.98
N GLU A 53 -25.08 0.78 10.86
CA GLU A 53 -24.80 1.49 12.10
C GLU A 53 -25.28 0.65 13.28
N ILE A 54 -24.56 0.71 14.40
CA ILE A 54 -25.04 0.17 15.68
C ILE A 54 -25.41 1.35 16.56
N VAL A 55 -26.66 1.38 16.97
CA VAL A 55 -27.24 2.40 17.84
C VAL A 55 -27.45 1.87 19.25
N LYS A 56 -27.81 2.75 20.18
CA LYS A 56 -28.05 2.45 21.59
C LYS A 56 -28.88 1.15 21.77
N GLY A 57 -28.44 0.31 22.67
CA GLY A 57 -28.98 -1.03 22.90
C GLY A 57 -28.38 -2.09 21.98
N GLY A 58 -27.29 -1.79 21.25
CA GLY A 58 -26.63 -2.73 20.33
C GLY A 58 -27.47 -3.09 19.11
N LYS A 59 -28.44 -2.26 18.75
CA LYS A 59 -29.36 -2.50 17.62
C LYS A 59 -28.70 -2.09 16.31
N ILE A 60 -28.69 -2.99 15.32
CA ILE A 60 -28.24 -2.71 13.96
C ILE A 60 -29.37 -1.98 13.20
N VAL A 61 -28.99 -0.88 12.56
CA VAL A 61 -29.86 -0.08 11.67
C VAL A 61 -29.14 0.22 10.36
N PRO A 62 -29.87 0.52 9.28
CA PRO A 62 -29.24 0.97 8.03
C PRO A 62 -28.40 2.22 8.25
N LEU A 63 -27.21 2.28 7.62
CA LEU A 63 -26.34 3.44 7.71
C LEU A 63 -27.07 4.69 7.18
N GLY A 64 -26.87 5.83 7.85
CA GLY A 64 -27.51 7.10 7.48
C GLY A 64 -28.95 7.28 7.93
N SER A 65 -29.56 6.27 8.62
CA SER A 65 -30.92 6.35 9.14
C SER A 65 -31.05 7.15 10.43
N SER A 66 -29.95 7.34 11.16
CA SER A 66 -29.92 8.10 12.41
C SER A 66 -29.77 9.60 12.15
N LYS A 67 -29.93 10.45 13.22
CA LYS A 67 -29.65 11.87 13.13
C LYS A 67 -28.19 12.18 12.70
N PRO A 68 -27.91 13.37 12.13
CA PRO A 68 -26.55 13.83 11.91
C PRO A 68 -25.68 13.80 13.19
N ILE A 69 -24.39 13.54 13.01
CA ILE A 69 -23.44 13.41 14.14
C ILE A 69 -23.45 14.65 15.03
N LEU A 70 -23.48 15.84 14.44
CA LEU A 70 -23.54 17.09 15.19
C LEU A 70 -24.82 17.22 16.04
N GLU A 71 -25.96 16.78 15.52
CA GLU A 71 -27.22 16.79 16.27
C GLU A 71 -27.16 15.81 17.44
N ARG A 72 -26.64 14.59 17.23
CA ARG A 72 -26.45 13.60 18.32
C ARG A 72 -25.52 14.13 19.40
N PHE A 73 -24.47 14.84 19.04
CA PHE A 73 -23.59 15.51 19.98
C PHE A 73 -24.34 16.57 20.80
N GLN A 74 -25.15 17.40 20.14
CA GLN A 74 -25.98 18.41 20.78
C GLN A 74 -27.03 17.79 21.73
N ASP A 75 -27.74 16.76 21.25
CA ASP A 75 -28.68 15.98 22.07
C ASP A 75 -28.02 15.44 23.36
N ARG A 76 -26.77 14.94 23.21
CA ARG A 76 -26.01 14.42 24.35
C ARG A 76 -25.60 15.51 25.34
N LEU A 77 -25.19 16.67 24.85
CA LEU A 77 -24.89 17.83 25.71
C LEU A 77 -26.14 18.28 26.47
N GLU A 78 -27.27 18.40 25.78
CA GLU A 78 -28.53 18.79 26.35
C GLU A 78 -29.00 17.80 27.41
N ALA A 79 -29.00 16.51 27.11
CA ALA A 79 -29.40 15.46 28.05
C ALA A 79 -28.56 15.41 29.32
N THR A 80 -27.33 15.93 29.29
CA THR A 80 -26.43 15.92 30.46
C THR A 80 -26.27 17.28 31.13
N GLY A 81 -26.71 18.36 30.50
CA GLY A 81 -26.40 19.72 30.90
C GLY A 81 -24.92 20.10 30.76
N ALA A 82 -24.16 19.31 30.00
CA ALA A 82 -22.76 19.63 29.71
C ALA A 82 -22.69 20.73 28.63
N GLU A 83 -21.65 21.55 28.69
CA GLU A 83 -21.43 22.63 27.72
C GLU A 83 -20.34 22.24 26.73
N ASP A 84 -20.51 22.66 25.45
CA ASP A 84 -19.44 22.58 24.50
C ASP A 84 -18.36 23.63 24.83
N PRO A 85 -17.12 23.22 25.15
CA PRO A 85 -16.05 24.15 25.50
C PRO A 85 -15.56 24.99 24.31
N ASN A 86 -15.98 24.68 23.10
CA ASN A 86 -15.64 25.42 21.87
C ASN A 86 -16.76 26.35 21.42
N LYS A 87 -17.91 26.37 22.13
CA LYS A 87 -19.04 27.23 21.77
C LYS A 87 -18.62 28.72 21.77
N GLY A 88 -18.81 29.38 20.64
CA GLY A 88 -18.48 30.80 20.47
C GLY A 88 -17.00 31.08 20.19
N LEU A 89 -16.15 30.07 20.07
CA LEU A 89 -14.77 30.24 19.60
C LEU A 89 -14.72 30.24 18.08
N GLU A 90 -14.02 31.23 17.51
CA GLU A 90 -13.77 31.29 16.07
C GLU A 90 -12.98 30.06 15.58
N THR A 91 -12.00 29.61 16.36
CA THR A 91 -11.23 28.40 16.11
C THR A 91 -11.34 27.43 17.28
N PRO A 92 -11.83 26.20 17.08
CA PRO A 92 -11.95 25.19 18.12
C PRO A 92 -10.58 24.84 18.73
N LYS A 93 -10.45 24.99 20.05
CA LYS A 93 -9.23 24.70 20.81
C LYS A 93 -9.29 23.37 21.53
N TYR A 94 -10.45 23.07 22.12
CA TYR A 94 -10.64 21.95 23.04
C TYR A 94 -11.04 20.68 22.28
N ARG A 95 -10.54 19.56 22.75
CA ARG A 95 -10.90 18.23 22.23
C ARG A 95 -12.24 17.84 22.82
N ILE A 96 -13.24 17.61 21.99
CA ILE A 96 -14.62 17.31 22.41
C ILE A 96 -15.01 15.85 22.22
N ALA A 97 -14.34 15.15 21.32
CA ALA A 97 -14.59 13.74 21.05
C ALA A 97 -13.30 13.02 20.63
N CYS A 98 -13.37 11.70 20.65
CA CYS A 98 -12.37 10.79 20.08
C CYS A 98 -12.98 10.05 18.90
N ASN A 99 -12.35 10.15 17.73
CA ASN A 99 -12.65 9.29 16.57
C ASN A 99 -11.77 8.06 16.66
N MET A 100 -12.37 6.89 16.70
CA MET A 100 -11.72 5.59 16.75
C MET A 100 -12.01 4.80 15.49
N ILE A 101 -11.01 4.12 14.98
CA ILE A 101 -11.14 3.18 13.88
C ILE A 101 -10.77 1.80 14.40
N PHE A 102 -11.64 0.82 14.18
CA PHE A 102 -11.41 -0.57 14.48
C PHE A 102 -11.45 -1.38 13.19
N SER A 103 -10.44 -2.23 12.99
CA SER A 103 -10.33 -3.15 11.86
C SER A 103 -9.36 -4.28 12.22
N GLY A 104 -8.93 -5.02 11.24
CA GLY A 104 -7.92 -6.06 11.38
C GLY A 104 -7.24 -6.36 10.05
N ASP A 105 -6.55 -7.49 10.01
CA ASP A 105 -6.01 -8.01 8.75
C ASP A 105 -7.07 -8.00 7.66
N ALA A 106 -6.72 -7.46 6.50
CA ALA A 106 -7.69 -7.14 5.47
C ALA A 106 -8.36 -8.39 4.87
N ASP A 107 -7.67 -9.53 4.82
CA ASP A 107 -8.24 -10.77 4.30
C ASP A 107 -9.19 -11.37 5.33
N ARG A 108 -8.81 -11.39 6.63
CA ARG A 108 -9.69 -11.83 7.71
C ARG A 108 -10.96 -10.97 7.83
N MET A 109 -10.81 -9.65 7.75
CA MET A 109 -11.96 -8.74 7.79
C MET A 109 -12.94 -8.98 6.64
N ARG A 110 -12.43 -9.25 5.43
CA ARG A 110 -13.26 -9.60 4.27
C ARG A 110 -13.93 -10.97 4.42
N GLU A 111 -13.21 -11.94 4.96
CA GLU A 111 -13.76 -13.25 5.24
C GLU A 111 -14.97 -13.15 6.20
N MET A 112 -14.83 -12.41 7.30
CA MET A 112 -15.94 -12.16 8.24
C MET A 112 -17.09 -11.39 7.60
N ALA A 113 -16.79 -10.45 6.69
CA ALA A 113 -17.81 -9.61 6.06
C ALA A 113 -18.57 -10.32 4.94
N PHE A 114 -17.87 -11.12 4.13
CA PHE A 114 -18.39 -11.65 2.87
C PHE A 114 -18.25 -13.17 2.74
N GLY A 115 -17.42 -13.83 3.57
CA GLY A 115 -17.12 -15.26 3.45
C GLY A 115 -16.42 -15.57 2.12
N ASP A 116 -16.80 -16.69 1.51
CA ASP A 116 -16.24 -17.15 0.24
C ASP A 116 -16.83 -16.45 -1.00
N GLN A 117 -17.63 -15.39 -0.83
CA GLN A 117 -18.22 -14.68 -1.95
C GLN A 117 -17.13 -13.95 -2.75
N ASN A 118 -17.20 -14.06 -4.08
CA ASN A 118 -16.30 -13.33 -4.94
C ASN A 118 -16.61 -11.83 -4.89
N VAL A 119 -15.67 -11.05 -4.35
CA VAL A 119 -15.72 -9.59 -4.33
C VAL A 119 -14.67 -9.05 -5.26
N GLU A 120 -15.08 -8.50 -6.39
CA GLU A 120 -14.17 -7.93 -7.36
C GLU A 120 -13.65 -6.59 -6.85
N ARG A 121 -12.30 -6.44 -6.78
CA ARG A 121 -11.63 -5.24 -6.25
C ARG A 121 -11.34 -4.19 -7.31
N ALA A 122 -11.59 -4.50 -8.58
CA ALA A 122 -11.40 -3.55 -9.65
C ALA A 122 -12.32 -2.34 -9.42
N LYS A 123 -11.78 -1.16 -9.65
CA LYS A 123 -12.53 0.07 -9.48
C LYS A 123 -13.69 0.13 -10.48
N GLY A 124 -14.90 0.34 -9.97
CA GLY A 124 -16.12 0.36 -10.78
C GLY A 124 -16.70 -1.03 -11.06
N ALA A 125 -16.15 -2.09 -10.45
CA ALA A 125 -16.77 -3.42 -10.48
C ALA A 125 -18.15 -3.40 -9.83
N ASP A 126 -19.06 -4.21 -10.35
CA ASP A 126 -20.38 -4.39 -9.76
C ASP A 126 -20.38 -5.60 -8.79
N ASN A 127 -20.43 -5.28 -7.52
CA ASN A 127 -20.54 -6.25 -6.42
C ASN A 127 -21.94 -6.25 -5.78
N SER A 128 -22.98 -5.81 -6.47
CA SER A 128 -24.35 -5.75 -5.96
C SER A 128 -24.91 -7.10 -5.54
N HIS A 129 -24.35 -8.19 -6.06
CA HIS A 129 -24.68 -9.58 -5.72
C HIS A 129 -24.15 -10.00 -4.34
N VAL A 130 -23.17 -9.28 -3.77
CA VAL A 130 -22.53 -9.61 -2.49
C VAL A 130 -23.48 -9.35 -1.34
N LYS A 131 -23.50 -10.27 -0.38
CA LYS A 131 -24.33 -10.18 0.83
C LYS A 131 -23.44 -10.12 2.06
N ARG A 132 -23.83 -9.28 3.00
CA ARG A 132 -23.18 -9.21 4.31
C ARG A 132 -23.42 -10.49 5.11
N LYS A 133 -22.36 -11.02 5.72
CA LYS A 133 -22.41 -12.15 6.64
C LYS A 133 -22.74 -11.69 8.06
N SER A 134 -23.39 -12.57 8.83
CA SER A 134 -23.67 -12.31 10.26
C SER A 134 -22.41 -12.24 11.11
N GLU A 135 -21.30 -12.81 10.67
CA GLU A 135 -20.04 -12.83 11.41
C GLU A 135 -19.49 -11.41 11.63
N ILE A 136 -19.50 -10.55 10.60
CA ILE A 136 -19.05 -9.16 10.75
C ILE A 136 -20.02 -8.34 11.64
N GLU A 137 -21.30 -8.66 11.64
CA GLU A 137 -22.28 -8.02 12.52
C GLU A 137 -22.04 -8.37 14.00
N LEU A 138 -21.72 -9.64 14.26
CA LEU A 138 -21.42 -10.13 15.61
C LEU A 138 -20.10 -9.54 16.11
N TRP A 139 -19.06 -9.49 15.25
CA TRP A 139 -17.81 -8.81 15.59
C TRP A 139 -18.05 -7.33 15.92
N ALA A 140 -18.78 -6.63 15.09
CA ALA A 140 -19.08 -5.21 15.32
C ALA A 140 -19.88 -4.99 16.63
N LYS A 141 -20.80 -5.89 16.98
CA LYS A 141 -21.53 -5.85 18.26
C LYS A 141 -20.61 -6.08 19.46
N ASP A 142 -19.62 -6.97 19.35
CA ASP A 142 -18.67 -7.18 20.43
C ASP A 142 -17.77 -5.94 20.64
N ILE A 143 -17.32 -5.32 19.56
CA ILE A 143 -16.58 -4.06 19.63
C ILE A 143 -17.48 -2.95 20.22
N TYR A 144 -18.73 -2.85 19.76
CA TYR A 144 -19.70 -1.89 20.32
C TYR A 144 -19.88 -2.06 21.83
N LYS A 145 -20.08 -3.30 22.26
CA LYS A 145 -20.22 -3.63 23.68
C LYS A 145 -18.96 -3.27 24.45
N ALA A 146 -17.79 -3.60 23.94
CA ALA A 146 -16.51 -3.27 24.57
C ALA A 146 -16.33 -1.74 24.74
N VAL A 147 -16.72 -0.98 23.70
CA VAL A 147 -16.69 0.49 23.72
C VAL A 147 -17.71 1.04 24.74
N ALA A 148 -18.92 0.50 24.75
CA ALA A 148 -19.98 0.90 25.70
C ALA A 148 -19.59 0.62 27.15
N ASP A 149 -19.01 -0.55 27.41
CA ASP A 149 -18.55 -0.95 28.74
C ASP A 149 -17.36 -0.07 29.23
N ALA A 150 -16.45 0.30 28.32
CA ALA A 150 -15.26 1.10 28.67
C ALA A 150 -15.54 2.58 28.88
N TRP A 151 -16.41 3.19 28.07
CA TRP A 151 -16.59 4.65 28.05
C TRP A 151 -18.04 5.14 28.23
N GLY A 152 -18.95 4.21 28.41
CA GLY A 152 -20.39 4.47 28.56
C GLY A 152 -21.11 4.56 27.22
N GLU A 153 -22.15 3.76 27.07
CA GLU A 153 -22.93 3.67 25.83
C GLU A 153 -23.50 5.02 25.38
N ASP A 154 -23.96 5.83 26.33
CA ASP A 154 -24.53 7.16 26.07
C ASP A 154 -23.49 8.16 25.50
N ASN A 155 -22.22 7.88 25.64
CA ASN A 155 -21.14 8.70 25.09
C ASN A 155 -20.78 8.35 23.65
N ILE A 156 -21.35 7.27 23.10
CA ILE A 156 -21.18 6.87 21.69
C ILE A 156 -22.06 7.77 20.82
N ILE A 157 -21.43 8.66 20.07
CA ILE A 157 -22.12 9.59 19.17
C ILE A 157 -22.33 8.99 17.79
N ASP A 158 -21.40 8.14 17.35
CA ASP A 158 -21.47 7.43 16.09
C ASP A 158 -20.79 6.07 16.20
N PHE A 159 -21.37 5.06 15.54
CA PHE A 159 -20.76 3.75 15.40
C PHE A 159 -21.13 3.16 14.04
N SER A 160 -20.40 3.58 13.02
CA SER A 160 -20.66 3.26 11.62
C SER A 160 -19.73 2.15 11.15
N VAL A 161 -20.29 1.14 10.49
CA VAL A 161 -19.54 0.00 9.94
C VAL A 161 -19.53 0.08 8.43
N HIS A 162 -18.35 0.21 7.86
CA HIS A 162 -18.14 0.37 6.43
C HIS A 162 -17.68 -0.94 5.79
N LEU A 163 -18.44 -1.41 4.81
CA LEU A 163 -18.18 -2.61 4.01
C LEU A 163 -17.99 -2.29 2.53
N ASP A 164 -18.08 -1.01 2.18
CA ASP A 164 -17.99 -0.49 0.82
C ASP A 164 -16.59 0.01 0.44
N GLU A 165 -15.61 -0.23 1.30
CA GLU A 165 -14.21 0.12 1.04
C GLU A 165 -13.33 -1.13 0.87
N SER A 166 -12.02 -0.93 0.70
CA SER A 166 -11.05 -2.03 0.47
C SER A 166 -10.94 -2.99 1.65
N SER A 167 -11.11 -2.51 2.86
CA SER A 167 -11.12 -3.32 4.09
C SER A 167 -12.30 -2.92 4.97
N PRO A 168 -13.10 -3.88 5.44
CA PRO A 168 -14.15 -3.62 6.42
C PRO A 168 -13.60 -2.99 7.70
N HIS A 169 -14.24 -1.94 8.18
CA HIS A 169 -13.81 -1.24 9.40
C HIS A 169 -14.98 -0.51 10.07
N ILE A 170 -14.76 -0.13 11.32
CA ILE A 170 -15.69 0.64 12.13
C ILE A 170 -15.12 2.03 12.34
N HIS A 171 -15.94 3.05 12.16
CA HIS A 171 -15.73 4.38 12.73
C HIS A 171 -16.58 4.52 13.98
N CYS A 172 -15.97 4.94 15.09
CA CYS A 172 -16.68 5.20 16.34
C CYS A 172 -16.28 6.56 16.89
N LEU A 173 -17.27 7.41 17.13
CA LEU A 173 -17.09 8.71 17.74
C LEU A 173 -17.61 8.67 19.18
N ILE A 174 -16.75 9.01 20.13
CA ILE A 174 -17.07 9.04 21.56
C ILE A 174 -16.85 10.44 22.10
N THR A 175 -17.89 11.02 22.71
CA THR A 175 -17.78 12.25 23.49
C THR A 175 -17.74 11.89 24.97
N PRO A 176 -16.57 11.99 25.65
CA PRO A 176 -16.40 11.51 27.03
C PRO A 176 -16.98 12.50 28.04
N ILE A 177 -18.31 12.50 28.17
CA ILE A 177 -19.01 13.31 29.15
C ILE A 177 -19.08 12.54 30.46
N MET A 178 -18.52 13.15 31.52
CA MET A 178 -18.44 12.58 32.86
C MET A 178 -18.73 13.66 33.90
N TYR A 179 -19.14 13.23 35.08
CA TYR A 179 -19.31 14.14 36.23
C TYR A 179 -17.96 14.64 36.73
N ASP A 180 -17.83 15.92 36.84
CA ASP A 180 -16.64 16.57 37.40
C ASP A 180 -16.91 16.96 38.87
N GLU A 181 -16.41 16.19 39.83
CA GLU A 181 -16.61 16.42 41.24
C GLU A 181 -16.11 17.78 41.70
N LYS A 182 -15.01 18.29 41.12
CA LYS A 182 -14.45 19.61 41.46
C LYS A 182 -15.34 20.75 40.98
N LYS A 183 -16.04 20.58 39.88
CA LYS A 183 -16.91 21.59 39.28
C LYS A 183 -18.39 21.33 39.56
N GLN A 184 -18.72 20.19 40.18
CA GLN A 184 -20.08 19.77 40.52
C GLN A 184 -21.05 19.80 39.32
N LYS A 185 -20.54 19.41 38.12
CA LYS A 185 -21.33 19.36 36.88
C LYS A 185 -20.79 18.34 35.87
N MET A 186 -21.64 17.95 34.95
CA MET A 186 -21.24 17.12 33.79
C MET A 186 -20.37 17.94 32.84
N ARG A 187 -19.27 17.34 32.35
CA ARG A 187 -18.33 18.01 31.44
C ARG A 187 -17.69 17.01 30.49
N ILE A 188 -17.24 17.49 29.34
CA ILE A 188 -16.35 16.74 28.44
C ILE A 188 -14.96 16.63 29.09
N LYS A 189 -14.53 15.42 29.42
CA LYS A 189 -13.27 15.11 30.09
C LYS A 189 -12.31 14.34 29.19
N TYR A 190 -12.05 14.87 27.99
CA TYR A 190 -11.21 14.20 26.96
C TYR A 190 -9.84 13.79 27.49
N ARG A 191 -9.15 14.70 28.22
CA ARG A 191 -7.79 14.43 28.72
C ARG A 191 -7.76 13.30 29.75
N ASP A 192 -8.75 13.25 30.61
CA ASP A 192 -8.84 12.24 31.66
C ASP A 192 -9.12 10.84 31.07
N THR A 193 -9.90 10.80 29.99
CA THR A 193 -10.32 9.57 29.33
C THR A 193 -9.30 9.06 28.31
N PHE A 194 -8.88 9.91 27.39
CA PHE A 194 -8.05 9.53 26.22
C PHE A 194 -6.68 10.21 26.20
N GLY A 195 -6.35 11.04 27.21
CA GLY A 195 -5.16 11.88 27.16
C GLY A 195 -3.87 11.16 27.51
N GLY A 196 -2.90 11.32 26.65
CA GLY A 196 -1.48 11.58 26.90
C GLY A 196 -0.62 10.53 27.59
N ASP A 197 -1.07 9.31 27.84
CA ASP A 197 -0.23 8.27 28.42
C ASP A 197 -0.14 7.07 27.47
N ALA A 198 1.09 6.72 27.05
CA ALA A 198 1.34 5.55 26.21
C ALA A 198 0.78 4.27 26.87
N ASN A 199 0.88 4.16 28.20
CA ASN A 199 0.35 3.00 28.92
C ASN A 199 -1.18 2.88 28.80
N LYS A 200 -1.90 3.99 28.73
CA LYS A 200 -3.36 3.97 28.51
C LYS A 200 -3.70 3.46 27.11
N LEU A 201 -2.94 3.87 26.10
CA LEU A 201 -3.13 3.38 24.75
C LEU A 201 -2.83 1.88 24.65
N ASP A 202 -1.74 1.43 25.26
CA ASP A 202 -1.39 0.01 25.35
C ASP A 202 -2.49 -0.79 26.06
N ALA A 203 -3.04 -0.29 27.16
CA ALA A 203 -4.16 -0.93 27.88
C ALA A 203 -5.42 -1.06 27.01
N ILE A 204 -5.72 -0.05 26.16
CA ILE A 204 -6.83 -0.13 25.22
C ILE A 204 -6.56 -1.22 24.16
N HIS A 205 -5.33 -1.28 23.63
CA HIS A 205 -4.95 -2.32 22.68
C HIS A 205 -5.04 -3.72 23.29
N ASP A 206 -4.62 -3.91 24.55
CA ASP A 206 -4.71 -5.17 25.28
C ASP A 206 -6.18 -5.58 25.50
N TYR A 207 -7.01 -4.65 25.94
CA TYR A 207 -8.44 -4.88 26.14
C TYR A 207 -9.13 -5.30 24.81
N LEU A 208 -8.84 -4.59 23.74
CA LEU A 208 -9.37 -4.93 22.42
C LEU A 208 -8.86 -6.28 21.91
N ALA A 209 -7.62 -6.67 22.24
CA ALA A 209 -7.08 -7.97 21.87
C ALA A 209 -7.85 -9.11 22.52
N GLU A 210 -8.27 -8.97 23.79
CA GLU A 210 -9.11 -9.98 24.43
C GLU A 210 -10.49 -10.11 23.76
N VAL A 211 -11.08 -8.98 23.33
CA VAL A 211 -12.35 -8.97 22.58
C VAL A 211 -12.17 -9.62 21.21
N ASN A 212 -11.05 -9.33 20.54
CA ASN A 212 -10.77 -9.79 19.17
C ASN A 212 -10.26 -11.23 19.10
N LYS A 213 -9.81 -11.81 20.20
CA LYS A 213 -9.24 -13.17 20.28
C LYS A 213 -10.14 -14.24 19.65
N LYS A 214 -11.44 -14.21 19.95
CA LYS A 214 -12.41 -15.16 19.38
C LYS A 214 -12.66 -14.97 17.88
N TRP A 215 -12.27 -13.82 17.34
CA TRP A 215 -12.36 -13.49 15.91
C TRP A 215 -11.09 -13.81 15.14
N GLY A 216 -10.08 -14.39 15.81
CA GLY A 216 -8.79 -14.74 15.19
C GLY A 216 -7.84 -13.56 15.05
N LEU A 217 -8.21 -12.36 15.53
CA LEU A 217 -7.35 -11.19 15.45
C LEU A 217 -6.47 -11.09 16.71
N VAL A 218 -5.19 -10.90 16.52
CA VAL A 218 -4.20 -10.80 17.59
C VAL A 218 -3.63 -9.38 17.70
N ARG A 219 -3.15 -9.02 18.88
CA ARG A 219 -2.45 -7.77 19.09
C ARG A 219 -1.09 -7.79 18.39
N GLY A 220 -0.73 -6.72 17.69
CA GLY A 220 0.64 -6.47 17.28
C GLY A 220 1.54 -6.17 18.47
N GLU A 221 2.84 -6.18 18.27
CA GLU A 221 3.81 -5.80 19.29
C GLU A 221 3.63 -4.32 19.70
N SER A 222 3.78 -4.04 20.99
CA SER A 222 3.64 -2.68 21.50
C SER A 222 4.78 -1.78 21.04
N VAL A 223 4.50 -0.49 20.87
CA VAL A 223 5.52 0.53 20.57
C VAL A 223 6.62 0.54 21.63
N SER A 224 6.28 0.28 22.88
CA SER A 224 7.24 0.19 24.00
C SER A 224 8.20 -0.99 23.86
N ALA A 225 7.78 -2.09 23.23
CA ALA A 225 8.61 -3.27 22.99
C ALA A 225 9.48 -3.12 21.74
N THR A 226 8.94 -2.51 20.69
CA THR A 226 9.61 -2.42 19.38
C THR A 226 10.38 -1.13 19.16
N ASN A 227 10.18 -0.11 19.99
CA ASN A 227 10.61 1.28 19.72
C ASN A 227 10.12 1.82 18.36
N ALA A 228 9.12 1.20 17.76
CA ALA A 228 8.58 1.59 16.48
C ALA A 228 8.01 3.02 16.57
N GLN A 229 8.53 3.90 15.75
CA GLN A 229 7.98 5.26 15.64
C GLN A 229 6.92 5.29 14.55
N HIS A 230 5.89 6.10 14.78
CA HIS A 230 4.93 6.38 13.72
C HIS A 230 5.63 7.11 12.57
N ILE A 231 5.89 6.39 11.51
CA ILE A 231 6.50 6.93 10.30
C ILE A 231 5.38 7.44 9.40
N PRO A 232 5.44 8.70 8.94
CA PRO A 232 4.51 9.21 7.94
C PRO A 232 4.49 8.30 6.71
N ARG A 233 3.31 8.13 6.12
CA ARG A 233 3.10 7.21 4.99
C ARG A 233 4.10 7.42 3.85
N ASP A 234 4.40 8.67 3.50
CA ASP A 234 5.33 9.03 2.42
C ASP A 234 6.79 8.68 2.76
N GLU A 235 7.13 8.70 4.03
CA GLU A 235 8.46 8.32 4.51
C GLU A 235 8.62 6.81 4.58
N TRP A 236 7.60 6.10 5.04
CA TRP A 236 7.56 4.64 4.99
C TRP A 236 7.73 4.11 3.57
N TYR A 237 7.10 4.75 2.59
CA TYR A 237 7.28 4.39 1.18
C TYR A 237 8.68 4.64 0.65
N ARG A 238 9.32 5.73 1.06
CA ARG A 238 10.72 6.00 0.69
C ARG A 238 11.67 4.94 1.27
N GLN A 239 11.44 4.52 2.52
CA GLN A 239 12.19 3.45 3.16
C GLN A 239 11.99 2.11 2.44
N LEU A 240 10.75 1.77 2.12
CA LEU A 240 10.42 0.55 1.37
C LEU A 240 11.10 0.52 -0.02
N GLN A 241 11.16 1.66 -0.71
CA GLN A 241 11.85 1.77 -2.00
C GLN A 241 13.37 1.62 -1.85
N ALA A 242 13.95 2.14 -0.79
CA ALA A 242 15.38 1.98 -0.52
C ALA A 242 15.71 0.50 -0.24
N GLU A 243 14.93 -0.13 0.63
CA GLU A 243 15.08 -1.56 0.97
C GLU A 243 14.91 -2.47 -0.26
N SER A 244 13.92 -2.20 -1.11
CA SER A 244 13.74 -2.93 -2.37
C SER A 244 14.97 -2.85 -3.28
N ARG A 245 15.58 -1.66 -3.40
CA ARG A 245 16.79 -1.47 -4.19
C ARG A 245 18.00 -2.21 -3.61
N GLU A 246 18.15 -2.20 -2.30
CA GLU A 246 19.22 -2.93 -1.63
C GLU A 246 19.09 -4.43 -1.84
N LEU A 247 17.87 -4.97 -1.75
CA LEU A 247 17.58 -6.38 -2.04
C LEU A 247 17.83 -6.74 -3.51
N GLU A 248 17.48 -5.88 -4.46
CA GLU A 248 17.78 -6.10 -5.89
C GLU A 248 19.29 -6.18 -6.13
N ILE A 249 20.07 -5.30 -5.51
CA ILE A 249 21.54 -5.32 -5.61
C ILE A 249 22.11 -6.58 -4.97
N ALA A 250 21.61 -6.98 -3.80
CA ALA A 250 22.04 -8.20 -3.12
C ALA A 250 21.73 -9.45 -3.94
N ASN A 251 20.53 -9.54 -4.52
CA ASN A 251 20.12 -10.63 -5.41
C ASN A 251 21.02 -10.72 -6.66
N GLY A 252 21.36 -9.58 -7.27
CA GLY A 252 22.27 -9.52 -8.39
C GLY A 252 23.67 -10.07 -8.05
N LYS A 253 24.19 -9.77 -6.87
CA LYS A 253 25.48 -10.32 -6.39
C LYS A 253 25.40 -11.82 -6.19
N LEU A 254 24.34 -12.32 -5.54
CA LEU A 254 24.14 -13.76 -5.32
C LEU A 254 24.02 -14.54 -6.63
N GLU A 255 23.35 -14.01 -7.65
CA GLU A 255 23.27 -14.64 -8.97
C GLU A 255 24.65 -14.76 -9.64
N LEU A 256 25.48 -13.73 -9.51
CA LEU A 256 26.86 -13.80 -10.01
C LEU A 256 27.69 -14.86 -9.27
N ASP A 257 27.54 -14.96 -7.97
CA ASP A 257 28.25 -15.95 -7.16
C ASP A 257 27.79 -17.38 -7.47
N ILE A 258 26.48 -17.59 -7.68
CA ILE A 258 25.94 -18.88 -8.15
C ILE A 258 26.58 -19.27 -9.48
N ARG A 259 26.61 -18.37 -10.48
CA ARG A 259 27.22 -18.67 -11.77
C ARG A 259 28.71 -19.02 -11.66
N ARG A 260 29.46 -18.34 -10.79
CA ARG A 260 30.86 -18.66 -10.51
C ARG A 260 31.02 -20.05 -9.92
N LYS A 261 30.19 -20.42 -8.93
CA LYS A 261 30.20 -21.74 -8.30
C LYS A 261 29.75 -22.84 -9.28
N GLU A 262 28.74 -22.60 -10.10
CA GLU A 262 28.31 -23.54 -11.17
C GLU A 262 29.44 -23.82 -12.16
N ASN A 263 30.17 -22.79 -12.58
CA ASN A 263 31.33 -22.97 -13.46
C ASN A 263 32.46 -23.76 -12.78
N ALA A 264 32.70 -23.54 -11.48
CA ALA A 264 33.69 -24.30 -10.71
C ALA A 264 33.30 -25.77 -10.59
N VAL A 265 32.02 -26.06 -10.29
CA VAL A 265 31.47 -27.43 -10.24
C VAL A 265 31.60 -28.11 -11.60
N LYS A 266 31.28 -27.42 -12.70
CA LYS A 266 31.46 -27.96 -14.05
C LYS A 266 32.92 -28.28 -14.35
N GLY A 267 33.85 -27.40 -14.00
CA GLY A 267 35.28 -27.63 -14.14
C GLY A 267 35.77 -28.82 -13.37
N LEU A 268 35.31 -29.00 -12.12
CA LEU A 268 35.65 -30.18 -11.31
C LEU A 268 35.12 -31.49 -11.90
N LYS A 269 33.89 -31.49 -12.43
CA LYS A 269 33.30 -32.65 -13.13
C LYS A 269 34.14 -33.08 -14.33
N THR A 270 34.54 -32.14 -15.19
CA THR A 270 35.40 -32.40 -16.35
C THR A 270 36.77 -32.95 -15.89
N MET A 271 37.36 -32.42 -14.79
CA MET A 271 38.61 -32.93 -14.26
C MET A 271 38.47 -34.36 -13.75
N ILE A 272 37.38 -34.71 -13.08
CA ILE A 272 37.09 -36.06 -12.61
C ILE A 272 36.93 -37.04 -13.79
N GLU A 273 36.19 -36.63 -14.83
CA GLU A 273 36.03 -37.45 -16.05
C GLU A 273 37.38 -37.75 -16.69
N ASN A 274 38.23 -36.74 -16.86
CA ASN A 274 39.57 -36.93 -17.44
C ASN A 274 40.46 -37.81 -16.59
N LEU A 275 40.47 -37.64 -15.26
CA LEU A 275 41.22 -38.48 -14.35
C LEU A 275 40.69 -39.91 -14.31
N THR A 276 39.38 -40.11 -14.42
CA THR A 276 38.75 -41.44 -14.52
C THR A 276 39.19 -42.17 -15.80
N HIS A 277 39.23 -41.44 -16.92
CA HIS A 277 39.74 -41.99 -18.20
C HIS A 277 41.19 -42.36 -18.08
N GLN A 278 42.06 -41.50 -17.55
CA GLN A 278 43.49 -41.79 -17.34
C GLN A 278 43.69 -43.01 -16.40
N LYS A 279 42.88 -43.10 -15.34
CA LYS A 279 42.90 -44.26 -14.44
C LYS A 279 42.62 -45.56 -15.21
N SER A 280 41.53 -45.56 -16.01
CA SER A 280 41.15 -46.70 -16.84
C SER A 280 42.25 -47.11 -17.86
N GLU A 281 42.92 -46.14 -18.48
CA GLU A 281 44.05 -46.41 -19.38
C GLU A 281 45.22 -47.07 -18.68
N VAL A 282 45.54 -46.62 -17.44
CA VAL A 282 46.64 -47.23 -16.63
C VAL A 282 46.24 -48.60 -16.15
N GLU A 283 44.99 -48.81 -15.71
CA GLU A 283 44.46 -50.12 -15.33
C GLU A 283 44.55 -51.14 -16.50
N ASN A 284 44.19 -50.71 -17.71
CA ASN A 284 44.32 -51.55 -18.91
C ASN A 284 45.79 -51.91 -19.21
N LYS A 285 46.71 -50.95 -19.07
CA LYS A 285 48.15 -51.21 -19.25
C LYS A 285 48.69 -52.17 -18.17
N ILE A 286 48.29 -52.02 -16.92
CA ILE A 286 48.64 -52.94 -15.85
C ILE A 286 48.20 -54.36 -16.22
N HIS A 287 46.96 -54.53 -16.66
CA HIS A 287 46.43 -55.85 -17.04
C HIS A 287 47.21 -56.47 -18.24
N GLU A 288 47.60 -55.62 -19.20
CA GLU A 288 48.38 -56.05 -20.34
C GLU A 288 49.79 -56.52 -19.91
N VAL A 289 50.48 -55.78 -19.05
CA VAL A 289 51.81 -56.14 -18.52
C VAL A 289 51.72 -57.37 -17.63
N GLU A 290 50.71 -57.51 -16.78
CA GLU A 290 50.47 -58.69 -15.97
C GLU A 290 50.28 -59.94 -16.84
N LYS A 291 49.52 -59.86 -17.93
CA LYS A 291 49.33 -60.94 -18.91
C LYS A 291 50.62 -61.34 -19.63
N GLN A 292 51.45 -60.35 -19.97
CA GLN A 292 52.76 -60.61 -20.58
C GLN A 292 53.72 -61.29 -19.60
N LEU A 293 53.71 -60.91 -18.32
CA LEU A 293 54.44 -61.54 -17.23
C LEU A 293 54.05 -62.99 -17.03
N GLU A 294 52.79 -63.35 -17.11
CA GLU A 294 52.28 -64.72 -17.05
C GLU A 294 52.72 -65.60 -18.20
N GLN A 295 52.91 -65.03 -19.38
CA GLN A 295 53.24 -65.73 -20.65
C GLN A 295 54.77 -66.01 -20.80
N GLN A 296 55.62 -65.25 -20.16
CA GLN A 296 57.08 -65.37 -20.25
C GLN A 296 57.68 -66.12 -19.08
N ASN A 297 58.21 -67.34 -19.34
CA ASN A 297 58.92 -68.21 -18.35
C ASN A 297 60.38 -67.79 -18.22
N GLY A 298 60.77 -66.66 -17.73
CA GLY A 298 62.18 -66.30 -17.51
C GLY A 298 62.40 -64.79 -17.43
N GLU A 299 63.44 -64.33 -16.80
CA GLU A 299 63.97 -62.99 -16.52
C GLU A 299 62.99 -61.76 -16.61
N HIS A 300 62.32 -61.47 -15.53
CA HIS A 300 61.21 -60.54 -15.42
C HIS A 300 61.61 -59.18 -14.81
N SER A 301 62.86 -58.80 -14.82
CA SER A 301 63.32 -57.59 -14.10
C SER A 301 62.79 -56.27 -14.66
N GLU A 302 62.61 -56.09 -16.00
CA GLU A 302 62.12 -54.85 -16.58
C GLU A 302 60.59 -54.71 -16.52
N LEU A 303 59.88 -55.79 -16.87
CA LEU A 303 58.41 -55.81 -16.80
C LEU A 303 57.89 -55.66 -15.36
N SER A 304 58.62 -56.23 -14.39
CA SER A 304 58.32 -56.07 -12.94
C SER A 304 58.51 -54.59 -12.48
N LYS A 305 59.52 -53.92 -12.99
CA LYS A 305 59.74 -52.50 -12.70
C LYS A 305 58.66 -51.62 -13.34
N GLU A 306 58.26 -51.94 -14.58
CA GLU A 306 57.20 -51.25 -15.27
C GLU A 306 55.86 -51.41 -14.54
N LEU A 307 55.55 -52.62 -14.07
CA LEU A 307 54.36 -52.91 -13.27
C LEU A 307 54.36 -52.10 -11.96
N GLU A 308 55.49 -52.03 -11.25
CA GLU A 308 55.58 -51.21 -10.02
C GLU A 308 55.37 -49.70 -10.35
N GLN A 309 55.93 -49.21 -11.44
CA GLN A 309 55.72 -47.81 -11.86
C GLN A 309 54.27 -47.51 -12.19
N LEU A 310 53.61 -48.42 -12.92
CA LEU A 310 52.19 -48.29 -13.27
C LEU A 310 51.30 -48.35 -12.00
N LYS A 311 51.60 -49.26 -11.05
CA LYS A 311 50.87 -49.34 -9.77
C LYS A 311 51.05 -48.02 -8.95
N SER A 312 52.24 -47.44 -8.95
CA SER A 312 52.50 -46.14 -8.29
C SER A 312 51.74 -45.00 -8.98
N GLN A 313 51.66 -45.02 -10.32
CA GLN A 313 50.85 -44.04 -11.10
C GLN A 313 49.38 -44.21 -10.78
N LEU A 314 48.85 -45.42 -10.72
CA LEU A 314 47.47 -45.72 -10.36
C LEU A 314 47.11 -45.17 -8.98
N SER A 315 47.97 -45.48 -7.95
CA SER A 315 47.77 -44.93 -6.62
C SER A 315 47.74 -43.40 -6.60
N THR A 316 48.61 -42.74 -7.38
CA THR A 316 48.62 -41.26 -7.49
C THR A 316 47.35 -40.76 -8.14
N LEU A 317 46.81 -41.42 -9.17
CA LEU A 317 45.55 -41.03 -9.82
C LEU A 317 44.35 -41.26 -8.92
N GLU A 318 44.33 -42.35 -8.14
CA GLU A 318 43.28 -42.63 -7.14
C GLU A 318 43.25 -41.55 -6.05
N PHE A 319 44.40 -41.15 -5.56
CA PHE A 319 44.50 -40.06 -4.59
C PHE A 319 43.96 -38.74 -5.19
N LYS A 320 44.35 -38.38 -6.42
CA LYS A 320 43.86 -37.20 -7.12
C LYS A 320 42.36 -37.26 -7.36
N LEU A 321 41.82 -38.40 -7.71
CA LEU A 321 40.41 -38.64 -7.92
C LEU A 321 39.61 -38.43 -6.65
N THR A 322 40.09 -38.99 -5.52
CA THR A 322 39.47 -38.81 -4.20
C THR A 322 39.44 -37.34 -3.80
N ASP A 323 40.59 -36.64 -3.90
CA ASP A 323 40.68 -35.19 -3.60
C ASP A 323 39.69 -34.38 -4.44
N LYS A 324 39.56 -34.70 -5.75
CA LYS A 324 38.61 -33.95 -6.63
C LYS A 324 37.16 -34.29 -6.33
N ARG A 325 36.83 -35.52 -5.95
CA ARG A 325 35.49 -35.93 -5.54
C ARG A 325 35.05 -35.27 -4.23
N GLU A 326 35.93 -35.16 -3.25
CA GLU A 326 35.67 -34.43 -2.02
C GLU A 326 35.44 -32.95 -2.27
N LYS A 327 36.27 -32.33 -3.11
CA LYS A 327 36.08 -30.92 -3.51
C LYS A 327 34.79 -30.70 -4.28
N LEU A 328 34.38 -31.66 -5.11
CA LEU A 328 33.10 -31.58 -5.84
C LEU A 328 31.93 -31.67 -4.85
N SER A 329 31.94 -32.58 -3.90
CA SER A 329 30.89 -32.71 -2.87
C SER A 329 30.73 -31.41 -2.08
N ALA A 330 31.84 -30.86 -1.58
CA ALA A 330 31.81 -29.58 -0.87
C ALA A 330 31.31 -28.39 -1.74
N ALA A 331 31.64 -28.39 -3.02
CA ALA A 331 31.19 -27.38 -3.96
C ALA A 331 29.68 -27.50 -4.28
N ASP A 332 29.18 -28.74 -4.45
CA ASP A 332 27.76 -29.00 -4.68
C ASP A 332 26.91 -28.64 -3.44
N GLU A 333 27.37 -28.94 -2.22
CA GLU A 333 26.73 -28.53 -0.97
C GLU A 333 26.66 -27.02 -0.84
N ALA A 334 27.77 -26.31 -1.06
CA ALA A 334 27.82 -24.87 -1.02
C ALA A 334 26.90 -24.23 -2.08
N LEU A 335 26.81 -24.83 -3.26
CA LEU A 335 25.91 -24.37 -4.32
C LEU A 335 24.43 -24.55 -3.94
N ALA A 336 24.10 -25.68 -3.28
CA ALA A 336 22.74 -25.94 -2.79
C ALA A 336 22.31 -24.90 -1.72
N GLU A 337 23.19 -24.57 -0.78
CA GLU A 337 22.96 -23.54 0.23
C GLU A 337 22.70 -22.16 -0.42
N PHE A 338 23.56 -21.76 -1.37
CA PHE A 338 23.39 -20.49 -2.07
C PHE A 338 22.08 -20.41 -2.84
N ARG A 339 21.67 -21.51 -3.50
CA ARG A 339 20.38 -21.58 -4.18
C ARG A 339 19.20 -21.48 -3.22
N ALA A 340 19.28 -22.07 -2.04
CA ALA A 340 18.25 -21.97 -1.01
C ALA A 340 18.13 -20.52 -0.51
N MET A 341 19.24 -19.87 -0.17
CA MET A 341 19.26 -18.46 0.23
C MET A 341 18.66 -17.53 -0.83
N THR A 342 19.03 -17.75 -2.09
CA THR A 342 18.53 -16.94 -3.22
C THR A 342 17.01 -17.10 -3.42
N ARG A 343 16.45 -18.29 -3.18
CA ARG A 343 14.99 -18.51 -3.25
C ARG A 343 14.26 -17.69 -2.20
N VAL A 344 14.75 -17.66 -0.97
CA VAL A 344 14.15 -16.88 0.12
C VAL A 344 14.18 -15.39 -0.23
N GLN A 345 15.35 -14.85 -0.61
CA GLN A 345 15.49 -13.44 -0.94
C GLN A 345 14.67 -13.02 -2.19
N LYS A 346 14.55 -13.89 -3.19
CA LYS A 346 13.68 -13.61 -4.35
C LYS A 346 12.21 -13.55 -3.95
N SER A 347 11.76 -14.41 -3.05
CA SER A 347 10.40 -14.38 -2.53
C SER A 347 10.11 -13.09 -1.76
N GLU A 348 11.05 -12.63 -0.94
CA GLU A 348 10.95 -11.36 -0.21
C GLU A 348 10.94 -10.15 -1.16
N ALA A 349 11.85 -10.13 -2.14
CA ALA A 349 11.91 -9.06 -3.14
C ALA A 349 10.64 -8.98 -4.01
N GLU A 350 10.06 -10.11 -4.38
CA GLU A 350 8.80 -10.13 -5.14
C GLU A 350 7.62 -9.62 -4.31
N THR A 351 7.56 -9.99 -3.03
CA THR A 351 6.54 -9.48 -2.10
C THR A 351 6.63 -7.96 -1.96
N LEU A 352 7.84 -7.44 -1.75
CA LEU A 352 8.11 -6.01 -1.67
C LEU A 352 7.77 -5.28 -2.98
N ARG A 353 8.08 -5.88 -4.13
CA ARG A 353 7.77 -5.31 -5.45
C ARG A 353 6.27 -5.18 -5.68
N VAL A 354 5.48 -6.19 -5.31
CA VAL A 354 4.01 -6.14 -5.42
C VAL A 354 3.45 -5.02 -4.55
N VAL A 355 3.90 -4.91 -3.31
CA VAL A 355 3.52 -3.82 -2.39
C VAL A 355 3.92 -2.46 -2.98
N GLN A 356 5.13 -2.34 -3.52
CA GLN A 356 5.66 -1.12 -4.11
C GLN A 356 4.89 -0.67 -5.36
N GLU A 357 4.52 -1.60 -6.26
CA GLU A 357 3.73 -1.27 -7.46
C GLU A 357 2.33 -0.76 -7.11
N GLN A 358 1.65 -1.44 -6.19
CA GLN A 358 0.32 -1.00 -5.71
C GLN A 358 0.40 0.39 -5.09
N THR A 359 1.44 0.65 -4.34
CA THR A 359 1.71 1.89 -3.62
C THR A 359 2.14 3.03 -4.53
N SER A 360 3.07 2.77 -5.46
CA SER A 360 3.55 3.77 -6.42
C SER A 360 2.41 4.30 -7.31
N ARG A 361 1.50 3.43 -7.75
CA ARG A 361 0.29 3.84 -8.49
C ARG A 361 -0.59 4.78 -7.68
N THR A 362 -0.74 4.52 -6.39
CA THR A 362 -1.55 5.36 -5.48
C THR A 362 -0.89 6.72 -5.24
N LEU A 363 0.43 6.76 -5.02
CA LEU A 363 1.18 8.00 -4.77
C LEU A 363 1.31 8.91 -5.98
N GLN A 364 1.60 8.36 -7.17
CA GLN A 364 1.63 9.16 -8.40
C GLN A 364 0.31 9.86 -8.64
N THR A 365 -0.78 9.17 -8.38
CA THR A 365 -2.13 9.73 -8.52
C THR A 365 -2.41 10.82 -7.49
N TYR A 366 -1.95 10.64 -6.25
CA TYR A 366 -2.11 11.63 -5.18
C TYR A 366 -1.31 12.91 -5.43
N ALA A 367 -0.06 12.79 -5.82
CA ALA A 367 0.80 13.92 -6.15
C ALA A 367 0.24 14.73 -7.33
N GLN A 368 -0.23 14.05 -8.37
CA GLN A 368 -0.85 14.69 -9.53
C GLN A 368 -2.14 15.43 -9.18
N ALA A 369 -3.01 14.82 -8.36
CA ALA A 369 -4.23 15.44 -7.91
C ALA A 369 -3.98 16.67 -7.02
N SER A 370 -2.98 16.61 -6.14
CA SER A 370 -2.63 17.73 -5.25
C SER A 370 -2.03 18.92 -6.01
N ILE A 371 -1.18 18.66 -7.01
CA ILE A 371 -0.61 19.70 -7.87
C ILE A 371 -1.71 20.37 -8.71
N LEU A 372 -2.61 19.57 -9.29
CA LEU A 372 -3.74 20.09 -10.06
C LEU A 372 -4.68 20.94 -9.20
N ALA A 373 -5.03 20.47 -8.00
CA ALA A 373 -5.89 21.20 -7.08
C ALA A 373 -5.26 22.53 -6.64
N GLY A 374 -3.96 22.56 -6.32
CA GLY A 374 -3.24 23.76 -5.94
C GLY A 374 -3.15 24.79 -7.07
N SER A 375 -2.75 24.35 -8.27
CA SER A 375 -2.66 25.21 -9.46
C SER A 375 -4.02 25.79 -9.86
N PHE A 376 -5.08 25.01 -9.65
CA PHE A 376 -6.45 25.43 -9.96
C PHE A 376 -6.97 26.44 -8.94
N GLN A 377 -6.65 26.30 -7.67
CA GLN A 377 -6.99 27.26 -6.63
C GLN A 377 -6.30 28.62 -6.86
N GLU A 378 -5.06 28.62 -7.33
CA GLU A 378 -4.36 29.84 -7.72
C GLU A 378 -5.02 30.53 -8.93
N LEU A 379 -5.37 29.77 -9.98
CA LEU A 379 -6.06 30.29 -11.15
C LEU A 379 -7.41 30.91 -10.80
N LEU A 380 -8.22 30.28 -9.94
CA LEU A 380 -9.47 30.81 -9.44
C LEU A 380 -9.29 32.10 -8.65
N THR A 381 -8.27 32.11 -7.75
CA THR A 381 -7.96 33.29 -6.95
C THR A 381 -7.54 34.47 -7.84
N MET A 382 -6.76 34.23 -8.89
CA MET A 382 -6.36 35.23 -9.87
C MET A 382 -7.56 35.71 -10.70
N SER A 383 -8.39 34.80 -11.21
CA SER A 383 -9.60 35.14 -11.99
C SER A 383 -10.59 35.96 -11.17
N SER A 384 -10.84 35.57 -9.92
CA SER A 384 -11.69 36.33 -8.99
C SER A 384 -11.16 37.74 -8.72
N ARG A 385 -9.83 37.91 -8.53
CA ARG A 385 -9.19 39.22 -8.35
C ARG A 385 -9.27 40.08 -9.60
N ILE A 386 -9.09 39.50 -10.78
CA ILE A 386 -9.18 40.22 -12.05
C ILE A 386 -10.61 40.67 -12.26
N CYS A 387 -11.60 39.80 -12.10
CA CYS A 387 -13.03 40.18 -12.24
C CYS A 387 -13.47 41.21 -11.20
N ALA A 388 -12.92 41.21 -9.99
CA ALA A 388 -13.22 42.21 -8.96
C ALA A 388 -12.65 43.59 -9.26
N ASN A 389 -11.48 43.65 -9.92
CA ASN A 389 -10.75 44.92 -10.11
C ASN A 389 -10.79 45.49 -11.54
N VAL A 390 -11.30 44.76 -12.52
CA VAL A 390 -11.33 45.15 -13.92
C VAL A 390 -12.77 45.04 -14.45
N PRO A 391 -13.53 46.14 -14.58
CA PRO A 391 -14.93 46.11 -15.00
C PRO A 391 -15.17 45.44 -16.36
N GLU A 392 -14.24 45.62 -17.29
CA GLU A 392 -14.30 44.99 -18.62
C GLU A 392 -14.16 43.45 -18.50
N ALA A 393 -13.30 42.94 -17.63
CA ALA A 393 -13.15 41.52 -17.39
C ALA A 393 -14.39 40.91 -16.75
N LYS A 394 -15.04 41.63 -15.82
CA LYS A 394 -16.32 41.24 -15.24
C LYS A 394 -17.40 41.11 -16.31
N LYS A 395 -17.48 42.09 -17.22
CA LYS A 395 -18.45 42.11 -18.32
C LYS A 395 -18.20 41.00 -19.35
N MET A 396 -16.93 40.61 -19.55
CA MET A 396 -16.58 39.46 -20.40
C MET A 396 -16.86 38.14 -19.75
N ALA A 397 -16.88 38.08 -18.42
CA ALA A 397 -17.20 36.88 -17.67
C ALA A 397 -18.69 36.63 -17.51
N GLU A 398 -19.53 37.69 -17.64
CA GLU A 398 -20.99 37.60 -17.54
C GLU A 398 -21.56 36.60 -18.55
N ASN A 399 -22.40 35.68 -18.08
CA ASN A 399 -22.99 34.58 -18.87
C ASN A 399 -21.96 33.57 -19.44
N THR A 400 -20.79 33.54 -18.88
CA THR A 400 -19.78 32.52 -19.22
C THR A 400 -19.55 31.56 -18.04
N ILE A 401 -18.95 30.43 -18.35
CA ILE A 401 -18.53 29.42 -17.34
C ILE A 401 -17.61 30.00 -16.25
N ILE A 402 -16.95 31.13 -16.52
CA ILE A 402 -16.09 31.84 -15.56
C ILE A 402 -16.91 32.50 -14.45
N GLU A 403 -18.09 33.02 -14.77
CA GLU A 403 -19.02 33.56 -13.80
C GLU A 403 -19.54 32.46 -12.88
N ASP A 404 -19.97 31.34 -13.48
CA ASP A 404 -20.38 30.15 -12.73
C ASP A 404 -19.26 29.61 -11.83
N MET A 405 -18.01 29.68 -12.29
CA MET A 405 -16.84 29.24 -11.50
C MET A 405 -16.56 30.16 -10.31
N CYS A 406 -16.89 31.45 -10.38
CA CYS A 406 -16.72 32.38 -9.26
C CYS A 406 -17.74 32.14 -8.14
N ASP A 407 -18.93 31.64 -8.49
CA ASP A 407 -20.02 31.36 -7.56
C ASP A 407 -20.11 29.93 -7.08
N MET A 408 -19.40 29.01 -7.73
CA MET A 408 -19.38 27.57 -7.38
C MET A 408 -18.56 27.27 -6.13
N ARG A 409 -19.08 26.39 -5.27
CA ARG A 409 -18.32 25.81 -4.19
C ARG A 409 -17.20 24.93 -4.78
N PHE A 410 -16.02 25.00 -4.19
CA PHE A 410 -14.75 24.43 -4.64
C PHE A 410 -14.79 23.00 -5.25
N LYS A 411 -15.77 22.17 -4.87
CA LYS A 411 -15.91 20.79 -5.38
C LYS A 411 -16.44 20.69 -6.80
N ASP A 412 -17.34 21.59 -7.16
CA ASP A 412 -17.98 21.62 -8.47
C ASP A 412 -17.04 22.25 -9.52
N VAL A 413 -16.19 23.15 -9.06
CA VAL A 413 -15.20 23.85 -9.86
C VAL A 413 -14.16 22.88 -10.44
N LEU A 414 -13.70 21.88 -9.69
CA LEU A 414 -12.70 20.92 -10.17
C LEU A 414 -13.26 20.04 -11.31
N GLY A 415 -14.50 19.58 -11.19
CA GLY A 415 -15.16 18.78 -12.22
C GLY A 415 -15.38 19.58 -13.51
N THR A 416 -15.78 20.83 -13.37
CA THR A 416 -16.00 21.78 -14.49
C THR A 416 -14.68 22.12 -15.18
N ALA A 417 -13.60 22.33 -14.42
CA ALA A 417 -12.29 22.62 -14.96
C ALA A 417 -11.69 21.48 -15.78
N VAL A 418 -11.86 20.23 -15.32
CA VAL A 418 -11.42 19.06 -16.08
C VAL A 418 -12.19 18.97 -17.40
N LYS A 419 -13.51 19.24 -17.38
CA LYS A 419 -14.32 19.32 -18.62
C LYS A 419 -13.82 20.41 -19.55
N MET A 420 -13.62 21.64 -19.07
CA MET A 420 -13.10 22.75 -19.85
C MET A 420 -11.73 22.48 -20.47
N PHE A 421 -10.83 21.87 -19.68
CA PHE A 421 -9.51 21.48 -20.16
C PHE A 421 -9.60 20.46 -21.29
N ILE A 422 -10.48 19.46 -21.16
CA ILE A 422 -10.73 18.46 -22.19
C ILE A 422 -11.36 19.11 -23.44
N GLU A 423 -12.34 20.00 -23.27
CA GLU A 423 -12.98 20.73 -24.37
C GLU A 423 -12.00 21.69 -25.05
N GLY A 424 -11.17 22.41 -24.31
CA GLY A 424 -10.12 23.27 -24.85
C GLY A 424 -9.10 22.51 -25.68
N ILE A 425 -8.69 21.31 -25.22
CA ILE A 425 -7.80 20.43 -25.99
C ILE A 425 -8.49 19.94 -27.27
N ASN A 426 -9.76 19.54 -27.19
CA ASN A 426 -10.54 19.10 -28.35
C ASN A 426 -10.74 20.25 -29.35
N GLY A 427 -11.03 21.45 -28.89
CA GLY A 427 -11.16 22.66 -29.71
C GLY A 427 -9.84 23.00 -30.40
N ALA A 428 -8.74 23.02 -29.69
CA ALA A 428 -7.40 23.24 -30.26
C ALA A 428 -7.02 22.18 -31.28
N THR A 429 -7.36 20.90 -31.03
CA THR A 429 -7.11 19.81 -31.97
C THR A 429 -7.96 19.93 -33.23
N SER A 430 -9.21 20.34 -33.14
CA SER A 430 -10.11 20.54 -34.29
C SER A 430 -9.67 21.71 -35.17
N ILE A 431 -9.21 22.81 -34.58
CA ILE A 431 -8.72 24.01 -35.31
C ILE A 431 -7.45 23.67 -36.08
N THR A 432 -6.57 22.86 -35.52
CA THR A 432 -5.31 22.47 -36.19
C THR A 432 -5.48 21.40 -37.26
N GLN A 433 -6.53 20.58 -37.18
CA GLN A 433 -6.90 19.64 -38.24
C GLN A 433 -7.59 20.30 -39.45
N SER A 434 -8.22 21.46 -39.24
CA SER A 434 -8.89 22.19 -40.31
C SER A 434 -8.02 23.21 -41.07
N GLY A 435 -6.82 23.53 -40.55
CA GLY A 435 -5.89 24.52 -41.16
C GLY A 435 -4.76 23.83 -41.92
N GLY A 436 -4.89 23.72 -43.22
CA GLY A 436 -3.81 23.24 -44.08
C GLY A 436 -2.58 24.14 -44.09
N GLY A 437 -1.39 23.57 -43.95
CA GLY A 437 -0.13 24.08 -44.45
C GLY A 437 0.61 25.08 -43.56
N GLY A 438 1.69 24.63 -42.95
CA GLY A 438 2.70 25.48 -42.33
C GLY A 438 3.46 24.72 -41.27
N GLY A 439 4.64 24.15 -41.63
CA GLY A 439 5.48 23.44 -40.73
C GLY A 439 5.94 24.29 -39.57
N SER A 440 5.42 24.08 -38.39
CA SER A 440 6.09 24.44 -37.17
C SER A 440 6.46 23.13 -36.47
N ASN A 441 7.73 22.98 -36.11
CA ASN A 441 8.24 21.91 -35.25
C ASN A 441 7.58 22.03 -33.86
N SER A 442 6.32 21.66 -33.72
CA SER A 442 5.74 21.46 -32.41
C SER A 442 6.19 20.11 -31.90
N GLU A 443 6.96 20.09 -30.84
CA GLU A 443 7.44 18.87 -30.16
C GLU A 443 6.30 18.05 -29.52
N LEU A 444 5.04 18.41 -29.72
CA LEU A 444 3.86 17.65 -29.31
C LEU A 444 3.39 16.82 -30.53
N PRO A 445 3.61 15.52 -30.52
CA PRO A 445 2.99 14.66 -31.50
C PRO A 445 1.47 14.71 -31.29
N TRP A 446 0.75 14.88 -32.39
CA TRP A 446 -0.72 14.92 -32.43
C TRP A 446 -1.31 13.64 -31.81
N ARG A 447 -2.57 13.74 -31.36
CA ARG A 447 -3.32 12.62 -30.81
C ARG A 447 -3.31 11.48 -31.83
N ASP A 448 -2.82 10.31 -31.40
CA ASP A 448 -2.91 9.09 -32.19
C ASP A 448 -4.39 8.70 -32.37
N LYS A 449 -4.76 8.15 -33.52
CA LYS A 449 -6.16 7.82 -33.82
C LYS A 449 -6.78 6.88 -32.81
N ASP A 450 -5.95 6.03 -32.22
CA ASP A 450 -6.36 5.00 -31.23
C ASP A 450 -6.08 5.42 -29.78
N GLU A 451 -5.56 6.64 -29.56
CA GLU A 451 -5.27 7.14 -28.21
C GLU A 451 -6.54 7.67 -27.56
N ASP A 452 -6.89 7.13 -26.36
CA ASP A 452 -8.01 7.65 -25.59
C ASP A 452 -7.74 9.08 -25.13
N ILE A 453 -8.84 9.85 -24.92
CA ILE A 453 -8.78 11.29 -24.62
C ILE A 453 -8.05 11.58 -23.31
N PHE A 454 -8.10 10.66 -22.32
CA PHE A 454 -7.43 10.83 -21.03
C PHE A 454 -5.93 10.57 -21.13
N SER A 455 -5.51 9.65 -21.99
CA SER A 455 -4.10 9.37 -22.27
C SER A 455 -3.46 10.53 -23.01
N PHE A 456 -4.15 11.09 -24.00
CA PHE A 456 -3.75 12.30 -24.69
C PHE A 456 -3.63 13.49 -23.75
N ALA A 457 -4.64 13.75 -22.93
CA ALA A 457 -4.63 14.83 -21.93
C ALA A 457 -3.45 14.66 -20.95
N ARG A 458 -3.16 13.45 -20.48
CA ARG A 458 -2.00 13.14 -19.62
C ARG A 458 -0.68 13.43 -20.31
N ARG A 459 -0.57 13.15 -21.60
CA ARG A 459 0.62 13.44 -22.41
C ARG A 459 0.83 14.93 -22.55
N CYS A 460 -0.23 15.69 -22.87
CA CYS A 460 -0.20 17.15 -22.94
C CYS A 460 0.18 17.81 -21.60
N MET A 461 -0.36 17.32 -20.49
CA MET A 461 -0.01 17.82 -19.15
C MET A 461 1.46 17.56 -18.79
N ARG A 462 2.01 16.37 -19.11
CA ARG A 462 3.43 16.08 -18.90
C ARG A 462 4.32 17.00 -19.74
N PHE A 463 3.93 17.27 -20.96
CA PHE A 463 4.66 18.20 -21.83
C PHE A 463 4.63 19.62 -21.29
N ALA A 464 3.47 20.14 -20.91
CA ALA A 464 3.34 21.45 -20.29
C ALA A 464 4.17 21.56 -19.00
N HIS A 465 4.13 20.54 -18.14
CA HIS A 465 4.94 20.48 -16.94
C HIS A 465 6.46 20.50 -17.24
N SER A 466 6.91 19.79 -18.27
CA SER A 466 8.31 19.76 -18.66
C SER A 466 8.83 21.11 -19.18
N LYS A 467 7.95 21.93 -19.76
CA LYS A 467 8.30 23.28 -20.23
C LYS A 467 8.27 24.31 -19.09
N HIS A 468 7.37 24.18 -18.14
CA HIS A 468 7.34 25.06 -16.95
C HIS A 468 8.44 24.78 -15.94
N TYR A 469 8.90 23.53 -15.84
CA TYR A 469 9.98 23.10 -14.96
C TYR A 469 11.07 22.39 -15.75
N PRO A 470 11.87 23.12 -16.58
CA PRO A 470 12.96 22.49 -17.32
C PRO A 470 13.95 21.91 -16.32
N LYS A 471 14.32 20.64 -16.49
CA LYS A 471 15.38 20.03 -15.71
C LYS A 471 16.62 20.90 -15.86
N LYS A 472 17.17 21.40 -14.75
CA LYS A 472 18.47 22.08 -14.75
C LYS A 472 19.46 21.11 -15.38
N SER A 473 19.99 21.44 -16.56
CA SER A 473 21.08 20.70 -17.17
C SER A 473 22.24 20.76 -16.19
N SER A 474 22.67 19.60 -15.70
CA SER A 474 23.93 19.48 -14.98
C SER A 474 25.04 19.81 -15.98
N GLY A 475 25.45 21.07 -15.99
CA GLY A 475 26.60 21.51 -16.76
C GLY A 475 27.84 20.78 -16.27
N ILE A 476 28.33 19.89 -17.09
CA ILE A 476 29.69 19.34 -16.94
C ILE A 476 30.65 20.51 -17.12
N LYS A 477 31.25 20.98 -16.03
CA LYS A 477 32.40 21.85 -16.11
C LYS A 477 33.56 21.00 -16.61
N ARG A 478 34.11 21.39 -17.77
CA ARG A 478 35.45 21.01 -18.21
C ARG A 478 36.51 21.65 -17.30
#